data_8188a2ebf0beb3d6b2ef336624c641fc
#
_entry.id   8188a2ebf0beb3d6b2ef336624c641fc
#
_cell.length_a   1.000
_cell.length_b   1.000
_cell.length_c   1.000
_cell.angle_alpha   90.00
_cell.angle_beta   90.00
_cell.angle_gamma   90.00
#
_symmetry.space_group_name_H-M   'P 1'
#
loop_
_entity.id
_entity.type
_entity.pdbx_description
1 polymer ?
#
loop_
_entity_poly.entity_id
_entity_poly.type
_entity_poly.pdbx_seq_one_letter_code
_entity_poly.pdbx_strand_id
1 'polypeptide(L)'
;MGQARKPSVGAASRAGIRARRGATWRAPVSATRRLWHDGAVPRSIWSGAISFGLVNVPVKLYSAVSRKTVRFHQLNAQTGNRIQQKRVDPSTGDEVAYEDIVKGYELSKDRYVVIQPDELEALDPERTRSIDIEDFVSIDEIDPVYYDHPYYLAPDKGAAKSYALLREAMRESGKVAIARVVLRSKEQLVAIRPAGDALMMETMVFHDEVVPSDQLDDLPEGERATASERELAMAQQLIESLAAPFDPSKYRDEYREKVLDLIERKAAGEEITVQAEAPQPKAVPDLMAALEASLAAVKAKTPAPAADEDAAASPAPRKSSGKKKSPARKAKAA
;
A
#
# COMPACT_ATOMS: atom_id res chain seq x y z
N MET A 1 -24.66 -18.82 -69.74
CA MET A 1 -24.54 -17.37 -70.05
C MET A 1 -25.29 -16.60 -68.98
N GLY A 2 -24.58 -15.89 -68.08
CA GLY A 2 -25.23 -15.15 -67.03
C GLY A 2 -24.12 -14.54 -66.15
N GLN A 3 -23.62 -13.36 -66.55
CA GLN A 3 -22.51 -12.66 -65.88
C GLN A 3 -23.00 -12.05 -64.57
N ALA A 4 -22.32 -12.40 -63.48
CA ALA A 4 -22.47 -11.76 -62.20
C ALA A 4 -21.68 -10.43 -62.15
N ARG A 5 -22.39 -9.33 -61.95
CA ARG A 5 -21.82 -7.98 -61.73
C ARG A 5 -21.30 -7.87 -60.30
N LYS A 6 -20.04 -7.48 -60.14
CA LYS A 6 -19.40 -7.02 -58.90
C LYS A 6 -19.94 -5.62 -58.55
N PRO A 7 -20.23 -5.31 -57.28
CA PRO A 7 -20.47 -3.92 -56.89
C PRO A 7 -19.13 -3.22 -56.60
N SER A 8 -19.06 -1.99 -57.10
CA SER A 8 -17.94 -1.05 -56.93
C SER A 8 -17.85 -0.55 -55.52
N VAL A 9 -16.61 -0.53 -54.96
CA VAL A 9 -16.26 0.09 -53.68
C VAL A 9 -16.29 1.60 -53.84
N GLY A 10 -17.29 2.24 -53.23
CA GLY A 10 -17.39 3.70 -53.15
C GLY A 10 -16.42 4.25 -52.10
N ALA A 11 -15.63 5.23 -52.51
CA ALA A 11 -14.72 5.99 -51.64
C ALA A 11 -15.49 6.77 -50.55
N ALA A 12 -15.24 6.43 -49.27
CA ALA A 12 -15.78 7.21 -48.19
C ALA A 12 -14.97 8.50 -47.98
N SER A 13 -15.67 9.59 -48.22
CA SER A 13 -15.25 10.97 -47.99
C SER A 13 -14.86 11.19 -46.54
N ARG A 14 -13.66 11.74 -46.29
CA ARG A 14 -13.24 12.29 -45.01
C ARG A 14 -14.06 13.53 -44.67
N ALA A 15 -15.11 13.35 -43.89
CA ALA A 15 -15.83 14.45 -43.27
C ALA A 15 -15.06 14.90 -42.02
N GLY A 16 -14.55 16.13 -42.07
CA GLY A 16 -13.85 16.76 -40.93
C GLY A 16 -14.79 16.96 -39.76
N ILE A 17 -14.36 16.49 -38.61
CA ILE A 17 -15.02 16.72 -37.32
C ILE A 17 -14.80 18.20 -36.96
N ARG A 18 -15.80 19.05 -37.24
CA ARG A 18 -15.87 20.40 -36.68
C ARG A 18 -16.22 20.29 -35.20
N ALA A 19 -15.27 20.60 -34.31
CA ALA A 19 -15.50 20.83 -32.91
C ALA A 19 -16.57 21.90 -32.72
N ARG A 20 -17.73 21.53 -32.21
CA ARG A 20 -18.75 22.49 -31.73
C ARG A 20 -18.24 23.11 -30.43
N ARG A 21 -17.81 24.36 -30.50
CA ARG A 21 -17.63 25.24 -29.34
C ARG A 21 -19.00 25.51 -28.72
N GLY A 22 -19.08 25.31 -27.40
CA GLY A 22 -20.15 25.91 -26.61
C GLY A 22 -21.01 24.99 -25.77
N ALA A 23 -20.43 24.42 -24.72
CA ALA A 23 -21.16 24.13 -23.50
C ALA A 23 -20.31 24.63 -22.33
N THR A 24 -20.51 25.88 -21.95
CA THR A 24 -19.93 26.46 -20.74
C THR A 24 -20.62 25.86 -19.53
N TRP A 25 -19.99 24.84 -18.95
CA TRP A 25 -20.39 24.28 -17.68
C TRP A 25 -19.99 25.27 -16.59
N ARG A 26 -20.94 26.07 -16.10
CA ARG A 26 -20.76 26.85 -14.87
C ARG A 26 -21.11 25.94 -13.69
N ALA A 27 -20.09 25.35 -13.07
CA ALA A 27 -20.25 24.70 -11.77
C ALA A 27 -20.48 25.80 -10.70
N PRO A 28 -21.39 25.58 -9.74
CA PRO A 28 -21.56 26.52 -8.63
C PRO A 28 -20.30 26.51 -7.75
N VAL A 29 -19.74 27.69 -7.52
CA VAL A 29 -18.44 27.95 -6.82
C VAL A 29 -18.44 27.54 -5.34
N SER A 30 -19.54 26.98 -4.82
CA SER A 30 -19.67 26.57 -3.41
C SER A 30 -19.35 25.09 -3.11
N ALA A 31 -19.00 24.25 -4.12
CA ALA A 31 -18.79 22.81 -3.94
C ALA A 31 -17.32 22.41 -3.70
N THR A 32 -16.35 23.32 -3.82
CA THR A 32 -14.92 22.97 -3.79
C THR A 32 -14.32 22.80 -2.38
N ARG A 33 -15.10 22.98 -1.31
CA ARG A 33 -14.57 22.89 0.07
C ARG A 33 -14.87 21.59 0.83
N ARG A 34 -15.38 20.54 0.18
CA ARG A 34 -15.75 19.26 0.83
C ARG A 34 -15.02 18.03 0.31
N LEU A 35 -13.87 18.18 -0.32
CA LEU A 35 -13.12 17.04 -0.85
C LEU A 35 -12.10 16.41 0.14
N TRP A 36 -11.91 17.02 1.31
CA TRP A 36 -10.95 16.54 2.29
C TRP A 36 -11.64 16.31 3.63
N HIS A 37 -12.23 15.11 3.82
CA HIS A 37 -12.61 14.64 5.15
C HIS A 37 -11.43 13.87 5.75
N ASP A 38 -10.44 14.61 6.24
CA ASP A 38 -9.59 14.15 7.33
C ASP A 38 -10.43 14.24 8.60
N GLY A 39 -10.76 13.10 9.19
CA GLY A 39 -11.44 13.05 10.48
C GLY A 39 -12.60 12.06 10.63
N ALA A 40 -12.88 11.21 9.65
CA ALA A 40 -13.84 10.13 9.86
C ALA A 40 -13.25 9.12 10.83
N VAL A 41 -13.83 9.02 12.03
CA VAL A 41 -13.51 7.95 12.99
C VAL A 41 -13.63 6.61 12.27
N PRO A 42 -12.59 5.76 12.27
CA PRO A 42 -12.64 4.46 11.61
C PRO A 42 -13.84 3.66 12.15
N ARG A 43 -14.67 3.12 11.25
CA ARG A 43 -15.76 2.22 11.64
C ARG A 43 -15.22 0.81 11.72
N SER A 44 -15.61 0.07 12.76
CA SER A 44 -15.30 -1.35 12.84
C SER A 44 -15.97 -2.09 11.68
N ILE A 45 -15.19 -2.94 11.01
CA ILE A 45 -15.66 -3.76 9.88
C ILE A 45 -16.13 -5.14 10.33
N TRP A 46 -15.70 -5.57 11.52
CA TRP A 46 -16.05 -6.84 12.11
C TRP A 46 -15.92 -6.73 13.65
N SER A 47 -16.65 -7.56 14.39
CA SER A 47 -16.52 -7.72 15.84
C SER A 47 -16.65 -9.19 16.22
N GLY A 48 -15.83 -9.61 17.16
CA GLY A 48 -15.76 -10.97 17.64
C GLY A 48 -14.82 -11.07 18.82
N ALA A 49 -14.12 -12.17 18.99
CA ALA A 49 -13.19 -12.36 20.07
C ALA A 49 -11.93 -13.11 19.62
N ILE A 50 -10.78 -12.78 20.21
CA ILE A 50 -9.58 -13.60 20.12
C ILE A 50 -9.73 -14.73 21.14
N SER A 51 -9.57 -15.97 20.68
CA SER A 51 -9.67 -17.17 21.50
C SER A 51 -8.34 -17.92 21.51
N PHE A 52 -7.87 -18.28 22.69
CA PHE A 52 -6.76 -19.21 22.86
C PHE A 52 -6.94 -20.01 24.15
N GLY A 53 -7.05 -21.31 24.02
CA GLY A 53 -7.40 -22.20 25.13
C GLY A 53 -8.75 -21.80 25.76
N LEU A 54 -8.75 -21.47 27.06
CA LEU A 54 -9.95 -21.04 27.79
C LEU A 54 -10.11 -19.50 27.83
N VAL A 55 -9.17 -18.76 27.23
CA VAL A 55 -9.19 -17.29 27.27
C VAL A 55 -9.91 -16.76 26.04
N ASN A 56 -10.86 -15.84 26.29
CA ASN A 56 -11.62 -15.18 25.23
C ASN A 56 -11.55 -13.66 25.43
N VAL A 57 -11.04 -12.94 24.41
CA VAL A 57 -10.80 -11.50 24.46
C VAL A 57 -11.66 -10.81 23.40
N PRO A 58 -12.80 -10.20 23.77
CA PRO A 58 -13.66 -9.46 22.84
C PRO A 58 -12.92 -8.31 22.17
N VAL A 59 -12.99 -8.27 20.83
CA VAL A 59 -12.29 -7.29 19.99
C VAL A 59 -13.14 -6.79 18.82
N LYS A 60 -12.75 -5.63 18.28
CA LYS A 60 -13.24 -5.04 17.06
C LYS A 60 -12.13 -4.89 16.06
N LEU A 61 -12.43 -5.20 14.80
CA LEU A 61 -11.50 -5.13 13.68
C LEU A 61 -11.70 -3.82 12.90
N TYR A 62 -10.60 -3.16 12.59
CA TYR A 62 -10.55 -1.93 11.80
C TYR A 62 -9.52 -2.07 10.69
N SER A 63 -9.78 -1.50 9.51
CA SER A 63 -8.75 -1.45 8.46
C SER A 63 -7.57 -0.58 8.92
N ALA A 64 -6.35 -1.11 8.85
CA ALA A 64 -5.15 -0.35 9.17
C ALA A 64 -4.68 0.53 8.00
N VAL A 65 -5.16 0.24 6.78
CA VAL A 65 -4.75 0.94 5.55
C VAL A 65 -5.97 1.54 4.87
N SER A 66 -5.86 2.82 4.52
CA SER A 66 -6.81 3.52 3.66
C SER A 66 -6.12 3.90 2.35
N ARG A 67 -6.43 3.17 1.28
CA ARG A 67 -5.89 3.46 -0.05
C ARG A 67 -6.47 4.78 -0.57
N LYS A 68 -5.59 5.75 -0.83
CA LYS A 68 -5.98 7.10 -1.33
C LYS A 68 -5.88 7.18 -2.86
N THR A 69 -6.32 6.15 -3.56
CA THR A 69 -6.33 6.12 -5.04
C THR A 69 -7.36 7.11 -5.59
N VAL A 70 -6.99 7.90 -6.58
CA VAL A 70 -7.94 8.76 -7.31
C VAL A 70 -8.91 7.88 -8.09
N ARG A 71 -10.21 8.01 -7.81
CA ARG A 71 -11.25 7.22 -8.47
C ARG A 71 -11.93 8.04 -9.56
N PHE A 72 -11.98 7.50 -10.77
CA PHE A 72 -12.67 8.09 -11.90
C PHE A 72 -13.99 7.35 -12.15
N HIS A 73 -15.03 8.09 -12.50
CA HIS A 73 -16.26 7.54 -13.04
C HIS A 73 -16.15 7.47 -14.56
N GLN A 74 -16.64 6.40 -15.14
CA GLN A 74 -16.73 6.28 -16.60
C GLN A 74 -17.92 7.10 -17.08
N LEU A 75 -17.66 7.98 -18.06
CA LEU A 75 -18.65 8.86 -18.64
C LEU A 75 -18.78 8.60 -20.14
N ASN A 76 -19.97 8.78 -20.68
CA ASN A 76 -20.16 8.81 -22.12
C ASN A 76 -19.56 10.09 -22.68
N ALA A 77 -18.62 9.96 -23.62
CA ALA A 77 -17.90 11.09 -24.21
C ALA A 77 -18.79 12.11 -24.95
N GLN A 78 -19.94 11.66 -25.45
CA GLN A 78 -20.86 12.53 -26.21
C GLN A 78 -21.84 13.26 -25.27
N THR A 79 -22.36 12.59 -24.25
CA THR A 79 -23.42 13.14 -23.37
C THR A 79 -22.91 13.65 -22.05
N GLY A 80 -21.68 13.27 -21.64
CA GLY A 80 -21.11 13.58 -20.32
C GLY A 80 -21.76 12.80 -19.16
N ASN A 81 -22.74 11.95 -19.43
CA ASN A 81 -23.43 11.19 -18.39
C ASN A 81 -22.63 9.97 -17.94
N ARG A 82 -22.78 9.62 -16.65
CA ARG A 82 -22.20 8.40 -16.11
C ARG A 82 -22.83 7.17 -16.77
N ILE A 83 -21.97 6.24 -17.24
CA ILE A 83 -22.45 4.97 -17.80
C ILE A 83 -22.87 4.01 -16.68
N GLN A 84 -23.82 3.14 -16.98
CA GLN A 84 -24.23 2.01 -16.14
C GLN A 84 -23.78 0.71 -16.81
N GLN A 85 -23.39 -0.27 -16.00
CA GLN A 85 -23.07 -1.62 -16.47
C GLN A 85 -24.26 -2.52 -16.22
N LYS A 86 -24.70 -3.23 -17.27
CA LYS A 86 -25.75 -4.25 -17.23
C LYS A 86 -25.12 -5.62 -17.42
N ARG A 87 -25.68 -6.63 -16.74
CA ARG A 87 -25.30 -8.03 -16.97
C ARG A 87 -26.22 -8.58 -18.05
N VAL A 88 -25.60 -9.12 -19.08
CA VAL A 88 -26.32 -9.59 -20.27
C VAL A 88 -25.91 -11.02 -20.56
N ASP A 89 -26.83 -11.89 -20.86
CA ASP A 89 -26.56 -13.22 -21.37
C ASP A 89 -26.01 -13.09 -22.81
N PRO A 90 -24.76 -13.54 -23.07
CA PRO A 90 -24.17 -13.41 -24.40
C PRO A 90 -24.88 -14.20 -25.50
N SER A 91 -25.71 -15.20 -25.16
CA SER A 91 -26.42 -16.05 -26.10
C SER A 91 -27.75 -15.44 -26.59
N THR A 92 -28.45 -14.73 -25.70
CA THR A 92 -29.75 -14.11 -26.00
C THR A 92 -29.67 -12.60 -26.16
N GLY A 93 -28.67 -11.95 -25.56
CA GLY A 93 -28.53 -10.50 -25.49
C GLY A 93 -29.44 -9.84 -24.44
N ASP A 94 -30.16 -10.62 -23.64
CA ASP A 94 -31.07 -10.12 -22.62
C ASP A 94 -30.37 -9.77 -21.32
N GLU A 95 -30.93 -8.80 -20.58
CA GLU A 95 -30.44 -8.44 -19.26
C GLU A 95 -30.83 -9.51 -18.23
N VAL A 96 -29.82 -10.02 -17.47
CA VAL A 96 -30.03 -11.04 -16.44
C VAL A 96 -30.21 -10.36 -15.09
N ALA A 97 -31.33 -10.64 -14.40
CA ALA A 97 -31.54 -10.14 -13.05
C ALA A 97 -30.51 -10.76 -12.05
N TYR A 98 -30.21 -10.02 -10.99
CA TYR A 98 -29.20 -10.49 -10.03
C TYR A 98 -29.61 -11.80 -9.33
N GLU A 99 -30.86 -11.98 -9.11
CA GLU A 99 -31.46 -13.17 -8.48
C GLU A 99 -31.39 -14.44 -9.36
N ASP A 100 -31.29 -14.27 -10.69
CA ASP A 100 -31.15 -15.37 -11.65
C ASP A 100 -29.69 -15.78 -11.90
N ILE A 101 -28.71 -15.11 -11.24
CA ILE A 101 -27.29 -15.40 -11.40
C ILE A 101 -26.87 -16.46 -10.40
N VAL A 102 -26.46 -17.63 -10.90
CA VAL A 102 -25.91 -18.72 -10.12
C VAL A 102 -24.38 -18.81 -10.28
N LYS A 103 -23.70 -19.47 -9.36
CA LYS A 103 -22.27 -19.72 -9.45
C LYS A 103 -22.02 -21.01 -10.22
N GLY A 104 -21.18 -20.95 -11.24
CA GLY A 104 -20.72 -22.12 -12.00
C GLY A 104 -19.22 -22.29 -11.84
N TYR A 105 -18.77 -23.52 -11.52
CA TYR A 105 -17.36 -23.91 -11.55
C TYR A 105 -17.06 -24.60 -12.88
N GLU A 106 -16.11 -24.08 -13.65
CA GLU A 106 -15.74 -24.65 -14.95
C GLU A 106 -14.81 -25.86 -14.75
N LEU A 107 -15.30 -27.06 -15.07
CA LEU A 107 -14.51 -28.31 -15.04
C LEU A 107 -13.66 -28.50 -16.28
N SER A 108 -14.19 -28.07 -17.42
CA SER A 108 -13.51 -28.06 -18.72
C SER A 108 -14.21 -27.01 -19.57
N LYS A 109 -13.59 -26.62 -20.69
CA LYS A 109 -14.10 -25.57 -21.58
C LYS A 109 -15.61 -25.76 -21.82
N ASP A 110 -16.42 -24.74 -21.50
CA ASP A 110 -17.87 -24.67 -21.65
C ASP A 110 -18.68 -25.71 -20.84
N ARG A 111 -18.06 -26.39 -19.84
CA ARG A 111 -18.74 -27.31 -18.92
C ARG A 111 -18.69 -26.79 -17.49
N TYR A 112 -19.84 -26.38 -16.99
CA TYR A 112 -19.99 -25.80 -15.66
C TYR A 112 -20.76 -26.73 -14.72
N VAL A 113 -20.27 -26.85 -13.48
CA VAL A 113 -21.05 -27.37 -12.36
C VAL A 113 -21.68 -26.18 -11.66
N VAL A 114 -23.00 -26.13 -11.65
CA VAL A 114 -23.73 -25.10 -10.94
C VAL A 114 -23.72 -25.41 -9.45
N ILE A 115 -23.33 -24.45 -8.65
CA ILE A 115 -23.30 -24.53 -7.18
C ILE A 115 -24.33 -23.58 -6.62
N GLN A 116 -25.27 -24.11 -5.86
CA GLN A 116 -26.31 -23.35 -5.23
C GLN A 116 -25.79 -22.61 -3.99
N PRO A 117 -26.37 -21.44 -3.64
CA PRO A 117 -25.94 -20.69 -2.46
C PRO A 117 -26.01 -21.48 -1.15
N ASP A 118 -27.05 -22.30 -0.98
CA ASP A 118 -27.25 -23.18 0.19
C ASP A 118 -26.22 -24.28 0.32
N GLU A 119 -25.72 -24.81 -0.81
CA GLU A 119 -24.62 -25.79 -0.80
C GLU A 119 -23.33 -25.16 -0.27
N LEU A 120 -23.04 -23.91 -0.65
CA LEU A 120 -21.89 -23.17 -0.11
C LEU A 120 -22.07 -22.80 1.35
N GLU A 121 -23.30 -22.44 1.74
CA GLU A 121 -23.62 -22.15 3.14
C GLU A 121 -23.47 -23.36 4.05
N ALA A 122 -23.74 -24.57 3.53
CA ALA A 122 -23.52 -25.82 4.26
C ALA A 122 -22.05 -26.17 4.46
N LEU A 123 -21.18 -25.69 3.58
CA LEU A 123 -19.71 -25.82 3.67
C LEU A 123 -19.05 -24.67 4.45
N ASP A 124 -19.82 -23.60 4.71
CA ASP A 124 -19.30 -22.43 5.44
C ASP A 124 -18.86 -22.91 6.84
N PRO A 125 -17.58 -22.76 7.19
CA PRO A 125 -17.14 -23.09 8.54
C PRO A 125 -18.01 -22.28 9.49
N GLU A 126 -18.43 -22.92 10.59
CA GLU A 126 -19.31 -22.28 11.58
C GLU A 126 -18.86 -20.83 11.75
N ARG A 127 -19.77 -19.87 11.52
CA ARG A 127 -19.51 -18.44 11.68
C ARG A 127 -19.25 -18.10 13.14
N THR A 128 -18.27 -18.79 13.72
CA THR A 128 -17.70 -18.42 14.99
C THR A 128 -17.14 -17.03 14.81
N ARG A 129 -17.67 -16.07 15.51
CA ARG A 129 -17.06 -14.72 15.55
C ARG A 129 -15.82 -14.76 16.42
N SER A 130 -14.95 -15.73 16.10
CA SER A 130 -13.73 -16.01 16.85
C SER A 130 -12.53 -15.91 15.92
N ILE A 131 -11.44 -15.44 16.48
CA ILE A 131 -10.10 -15.52 15.93
C ILE A 131 -9.38 -16.55 16.77
N ASP A 132 -9.26 -17.76 16.26
CA ASP A 132 -8.78 -18.91 17.03
C ASP A 132 -7.27 -19.04 16.86
N ILE A 133 -6.51 -18.73 17.91
CA ILE A 133 -5.04 -18.85 17.92
C ILE A 133 -4.67 -20.32 17.98
N GLU A 134 -3.84 -20.75 17.02
CA GLU A 134 -3.29 -22.11 16.94
C GLU A 134 -1.87 -22.16 17.51
N ASP A 135 -1.00 -21.20 17.10
CA ASP A 135 0.43 -21.21 17.41
C ASP A 135 0.97 -19.82 17.79
N PHE A 136 2.14 -19.80 18.43
CA PHE A 136 2.94 -18.60 18.66
C PHE A 136 4.34 -18.83 18.11
N VAL A 137 4.73 -18.06 17.11
CA VAL A 137 6.00 -18.15 16.38
C VAL A 137 6.85 -16.89 16.57
N SER A 138 8.13 -16.93 16.19
CA SER A 138 8.95 -15.72 16.14
C SER A 138 8.65 -14.94 14.85
N ILE A 139 8.69 -13.61 14.90
CA ILE A 139 8.38 -12.79 13.73
C ILE A 139 9.32 -13.06 12.54
N ASP A 140 10.58 -13.36 12.84
CA ASP A 140 11.62 -13.62 11.84
C ASP A 140 11.43 -14.97 11.12
N GLU A 141 10.55 -15.85 11.62
CA GLU A 141 10.21 -17.12 10.98
C GLU A 141 9.15 -16.96 9.88
N ILE A 142 8.50 -15.79 9.81
CA ILE A 142 7.46 -15.51 8.81
C ILE A 142 8.06 -14.69 7.67
N ASP A 143 8.19 -15.31 6.49
CA ASP A 143 8.60 -14.57 5.30
C ASP A 143 7.55 -13.51 4.94
N PRO A 144 7.95 -12.25 4.64
CA PRO A 144 7.03 -11.18 4.24
C PRO A 144 6.09 -11.52 3.08
N VAL A 145 6.43 -12.49 2.23
CA VAL A 145 5.59 -12.96 1.12
C VAL A 145 4.23 -13.49 1.58
N TYR A 146 4.15 -13.99 2.82
CA TYR A 146 2.90 -14.51 3.37
C TYR A 146 1.91 -13.43 3.81
N TYR A 147 2.34 -12.15 4.02
CA TYR A 147 1.44 -11.10 4.47
C TYR A 147 0.64 -10.49 3.31
N ASP A 148 -0.70 -10.36 3.51
CA ASP A 148 -1.61 -9.78 2.50
C ASP A 148 -2.18 -8.43 2.96
N HIS A 149 -3.06 -8.39 3.96
CA HIS A 149 -3.75 -7.17 4.34
C HIS A 149 -3.76 -6.91 5.85
N PRO A 150 -3.31 -5.72 6.30
CA PRO A 150 -3.26 -5.38 7.71
C PRO A 150 -4.56 -4.78 8.25
N TYR A 151 -4.87 -5.13 9.51
CA TYR A 151 -5.98 -4.63 10.30
C TYR A 151 -5.52 -4.28 11.71
N TYR A 152 -6.22 -3.34 12.36
CA TYR A 152 -6.08 -3.12 13.79
C TYR A 152 -7.16 -3.89 14.56
N LEU A 153 -6.77 -4.51 15.66
CA LEU A 153 -7.66 -5.06 16.67
C LEU A 153 -7.70 -4.10 17.85
N ALA A 154 -8.89 -3.67 18.23
CA ALA A 154 -9.11 -2.86 19.43
C ALA A 154 -10.02 -3.61 20.40
N PRO A 155 -9.89 -3.42 21.72
CA PRO A 155 -10.73 -4.08 22.69
C PRO A 155 -12.19 -3.63 22.56
N ASP A 156 -13.14 -4.57 22.68
CA ASP A 156 -14.54 -4.23 22.85
C ASP A 156 -14.85 -3.93 24.32
N LYS A 157 -16.10 -3.54 24.61
CA LYS A 157 -16.55 -3.16 25.95
C LYS A 157 -16.23 -4.25 26.97
N GLY A 158 -15.56 -3.87 28.06
CA GLY A 158 -15.18 -4.77 29.14
C GLY A 158 -13.92 -5.60 28.93
N ALA A 159 -13.33 -5.62 27.71
CA ALA A 159 -12.17 -6.45 27.39
C ALA A 159 -10.81 -5.76 27.63
N ALA A 160 -10.78 -4.52 28.09
CA ALA A 160 -9.55 -3.72 28.15
C ALA A 160 -8.41 -4.41 28.92
N LYS A 161 -8.70 -5.07 30.06
CA LYS A 161 -7.69 -5.73 30.87
C LYS A 161 -7.12 -6.98 30.22
N SER A 162 -7.97 -7.87 29.69
CA SER A 162 -7.54 -9.10 29.01
C SER A 162 -6.80 -8.79 27.69
N TYR A 163 -7.26 -7.78 26.96
CA TYR A 163 -6.58 -7.28 25.76
C TYR A 163 -5.18 -6.73 26.06
N ALA A 164 -5.06 -5.88 27.10
CA ALA A 164 -3.78 -5.30 27.49
C ALA A 164 -2.80 -6.38 27.95
N LEU A 165 -3.30 -7.38 28.71
CA LEU A 165 -2.49 -8.52 29.15
C LEU A 165 -1.95 -9.33 27.95
N LEU A 166 -2.81 -9.68 27.01
CA LEU A 166 -2.41 -10.43 25.81
C LEU A 166 -1.35 -9.65 25.00
N ARG A 167 -1.61 -8.36 24.74
CA ARG A 167 -0.67 -7.49 24.01
C ARG A 167 0.69 -7.42 24.70
N GLU A 168 0.71 -7.23 26.01
CA GLU A 168 1.94 -7.13 26.79
C GLU A 168 2.71 -8.44 26.81
N ALA A 169 2.04 -9.56 27.03
CA ALA A 169 2.66 -10.89 27.02
C ALA A 169 3.30 -11.20 25.67
N MET A 170 2.63 -10.85 24.56
CA MET A 170 3.18 -11.01 23.21
C MET A 170 4.37 -10.07 22.96
N ARG A 171 4.33 -8.84 23.50
CA ARG A 171 5.42 -7.88 23.38
C ARG A 171 6.66 -8.33 24.14
N GLU A 172 6.51 -8.81 25.37
CA GLU A 172 7.62 -9.30 26.18
C GLU A 172 8.22 -10.59 25.65
N SER A 173 7.40 -11.49 25.10
CA SER A 173 7.86 -12.75 24.51
C SER A 173 8.45 -12.59 23.10
N GLY A 174 8.21 -11.46 22.42
CA GLY A 174 8.59 -11.26 21.03
C GLY A 174 7.87 -12.18 20.04
N LYS A 175 6.73 -12.77 20.45
CA LYS A 175 6.00 -13.74 19.64
C LYS A 175 4.84 -13.12 18.87
N VAL A 176 4.55 -13.72 17.73
CA VAL A 176 3.40 -13.47 16.85
C VAL A 176 2.48 -14.66 16.93
N ALA A 177 1.18 -14.42 17.09
CA ALA A 177 0.19 -15.50 17.09
C ALA A 177 -0.27 -15.80 15.67
N ILE A 178 -0.28 -17.07 15.31
CA ILE A 178 -0.90 -17.59 14.07
C ILE A 178 -2.30 -18.05 14.44
N ALA A 179 -3.28 -17.61 13.68
CA ALA A 179 -4.69 -17.86 13.98
C ALA A 179 -5.52 -18.06 12.72
N ARG A 180 -6.73 -18.58 12.89
CA ARG A 180 -7.76 -18.63 11.84
C ARG A 180 -8.93 -17.76 12.20
N VAL A 181 -9.54 -17.15 11.18
CA VAL A 181 -10.73 -16.32 11.34
C VAL A 181 -11.61 -16.42 10.10
N VAL A 182 -12.92 -16.42 10.30
CA VAL A 182 -13.87 -16.31 9.17
C VAL A 182 -14.21 -14.83 8.94
N LEU A 183 -13.75 -14.31 7.80
CA LEU A 183 -14.06 -12.95 7.34
C LEU A 183 -14.84 -13.02 6.02
N ARG A 184 -16.04 -12.41 5.99
CA ARG A 184 -16.87 -12.36 4.76
C ARG A 184 -17.12 -13.74 4.14
N SER A 185 -17.40 -14.75 4.97
CA SER A 185 -17.69 -16.13 4.56
C SER A 185 -16.48 -16.87 3.94
N LYS A 186 -15.27 -16.41 4.21
CA LYS A 186 -14.04 -17.13 3.87
C LYS A 186 -13.16 -17.28 5.11
N GLU A 187 -12.68 -18.49 5.37
CA GLU A 187 -11.64 -18.73 6.36
C GLU A 187 -10.33 -18.08 5.87
N GLN A 188 -9.67 -17.38 6.78
CA GLN A 188 -8.40 -16.70 6.54
C GLN A 188 -7.39 -17.14 7.57
N LEU A 189 -6.19 -17.45 7.13
CA LEU A 189 -5.02 -17.53 8.00
C LEU A 189 -4.59 -16.12 8.37
N VAL A 190 -4.27 -15.87 9.63
CA VAL A 190 -3.89 -14.53 10.09
C VAL A 190 -2.72 -14.59 11.07
N ALA A 191 -1.90 -13.56 11.04
CA ALA A 191 -0.87 -13.30 12.05
C ALA A 191 -1.31 -12.13 12.92
N ILE A 192 -1.18 -12.27 14.25
CA ILE A 192 -1.47 -11.20 15.21
C ILE A 192 -0.19 -10.82 15.93
N ARG A 193 0.12 -9.52 15.97
CA ARG A 193 1.31 -9.00 16.64
C ARG A 193 1.03 -7.68 17.36
N PRO A 194 1.82 -7.33 18.38
CA PRO A 194 1.77 -5.98 18.95
C PRO A 194 2.25 -4.92 17.94
N ALA A 195 1.53 -3.80 17.87
CA ALA A 195 1.88 -2.64 17.04
C ALA A 195 1.58 -1.35 17.80
N GLY A 196 2.59 -0.79 18.47
CA GLY A 196 2.40 0.34 19.39
C GLY A 196 1.41 0.00 20.50
N ASP A 197 0.35 0.80 20.62
CA ASP A 197 -0.70 0.61 21.64
C ASP A 197 -1.81 -0.36 21.22
N ALA A 198 -1.76 -0.89 20.01
CA ALA A 198 -2.76 -1.82 19.48
C ALA A 198 -2.17 -3.20 19.18
N LEU A 199 -3.05 -4.20 18.98
CA LEU A 199 -2.73 -5.42 18.25
C LEU A 199 -3.02 -5.18 16.78
N MET A 200 -2.13 -5.65 15.93
CA MET A 200 -2.30 -5.70 14.48
C MET A 200 -2.56 -7.14 14.08
N MET A 201 -3.53 -7.34 13.22
CA MET A 201 -3.83 -8.60 12.57
C MET A 201 -3.57 -8.44 11.08
N GLU A 202 -2.81 -9.34 10.50
CA GLU A 202 -2.52 -9.35 9.07
C GLU A 202 -3.06 -10.65 8.48
N THR A 203 -3.90 -10.56 7.44
CA THR A 203 -4.27 -11.76 6.69
C THR A 203 -3.05 -12.32 5.99
N MET A 204 -3.01 -13.63 5.85
CA MET A 204 -1.90 -14.36 5.25
C MET A 204 -2.41 -15.21 4.09
N VAL A 205 -1.55 -15.42 3.11
CA VAL A 205 -1.78 -16.39 2.05
C VAL A 205 -1.40 -17.79 2.55
N PHE A 206 -2.03 -18.82 2.00
CA PHE A 206 -1.68 -20.20 2.30
C PHE A 206 -0.40 -20.60 1.55
N HIS A 207 0.26 -21.65 2.02
CA HIS A 207 1.53 -22.12 1.45
C HIS A 207 1.43 -22.48 -0.04
N ASP A 208 0.32 -23.05 -0.46
CA ASP A 208 0.04 -23.44 -1.85
C ASP A 208 -0.31 -22.26 -2.77
N GLU A 209 -0.55 -21.05 -2.19
CA GLU A 209 -0.76 -19.82 -2.95
C GLU A 209 0.56 -19.10 -3.27
N VAL A 210 1.67 -19.48 -2.60
CA VAL A 210 2.99 -18.89 -2.84
C VAL A 210 3.67 -19.58 -4.04
N VAL A 211 4.01 -18.80 -5.06
CA VAL A 211 4.75 -19.31 -6.23
C VAL A 211 6.22 -19.45 -5.87
N PRO A 212 6.79 -20.67 -5.91
CA PRO A 212 8.20 -20.90 -5.66
C PRO A 212 9.08 -20.21 -6.72
N SER A 213 10.21 -19.65 -6.27
CA SER A 213 11.13 -18.94 -7.17
C SER A 213 11.84 -19.84 -8.20
N ASP A 214 11.91 -21.15 -7.95
CA ASP A 214 12.46 -22.15 -8.87
C ASP A 214 11.59 -22.40 -10.13
N GLN A 215 10.35 -21.85 -10.15
CA GLN A 215 9.50 -21.84 -11.34
C GLN A 215 9.81 -20.69 -12.30
N LEU A 216 10.78 -19.84 -11.98
CA LEU A 216 11.18 -18.71 -12.81
C LEU A 216 12.32 -19.13 -13.74
N ASP A 217 12.03 -19.24 -15.05
CA ASP A 217 13.00 -19.66 -16.07
C ASP A 217 14.14 -18.64 -16.32
N ASP A 218 13.95 -17.37 -15.94
CA ASP A 218 14.87 -16.27 -16.24
C ASP A 218 15.90 -16.00 -15.12
N LEU A 219 15.95 -16.83 -14.09
CA LEU A 219 16.96 -16.65 -13.03
C LEU A 219 18.35 -16.98 -13.57
N PRO A 220 19.36 -16.14 -13.31
CA PRO A 220 20.71 -16.38 -13.80
C PRO A 220 21.34 -17.59 -13.11
N GLU A 221 21.85 -18.52 -13.92
CA GLU A 221 22.51 -19.73 -13.45
C GLU A 221 23.98 -19.80 -13.89
N GLY A 222 24.78 -20.53 -13.13
CA GLY A 222 26.17 -20.84 -13.46
C GLY A 222 27.10 -19.64 -13.48
N GLU A 223 28.10 -19.65 -14.39
CA GLU A 223 29.13 -18.60 -14.48
C GLU A 223 28.57 -17.19 -14.80
N ARG A 224 27.40 -17.09 -15.42
CA ARG A 224 26.74 -15.80 -15.71
C ARG A 224 26.18 -15.12 -14.44
N ALA A 225 26.02 -15.87 -13.36
CA ALA A 225 25.56 -15.38 -12.06
C ALA A 225 26.69 -14.97 -11.12
N THR A 226 27.96 -15.19 -11.52
CA THR A 226 29.12 -14.99 -10.65
C THR A 226 29.68 -13.57 -10.83
N ALA A 227 29.48 -12.71 -9.84
CA ALA A 227 30.17 -11.43 -9.77
C ALA A 227 31.63 -11.62 -9.32
N SER A 228 32.55 -10.83 -9.86
CA SER A 228 33.92 -10.79 -9.36
C SER A 228 33.97 -10.16 -7.96
N GLU A 229 35.00 -10.51 -7.18
CA GLU A 229 35.19 -9.91 -5.84
C GLU A 229 35.24 -8.37 -5.86
N ARG A 230 35.81 -7.79 -6.91
CA ARG A 230 35.90 -6.35 -7.09
C ARG A 230 34.53 -5.73 -7.35
N GLU A 231 33.72 -6.33 -8.22
CA GLU A 231 32.35 -5.87 -8.50
C GLU A 231 31.48 -5.96 -7.24
N LEU A 232 31.57 -7.07 -6.50
CA LEU A 232 30.87 -7.25 -5.25
C LEU A 232 31.26 -6.20 -4.20
N ALA A 233 32.56 -5.95 -4.02
CA ALA A 233 33.04 -4.95 -3.08
C ALA A 233 32.57 -3.53 -3.45
N MET A 234 32.55 -3.17 -4.72
CA MET A 234 32.04 -1.87 -5.17
C MET A 234 30.53 -1.75 -5.00
N ALA A 235 29.77 -2.81 -5.30
CA ALA A 235 28.34 -2.83 -5.07
C ALA A 235 28.01 -2.68 -3.57
N GLN A 236 28.71 -3.40 -2.70
CA GLN A 236 28.57 -3.26 -1.24
C GLN A 236 28.88 -1.83 -0.78
N GLN A 237 29.96 -1.21 -1.27
CA GLN A 237 30.30 0.17 -0.93
C GLN A 237 29.23 1.17 -1.39
N LEU A 238 28.62 0.94 -2.54
CA LEU A 238 27.49 1.77 -3.03
C LEU A 238 26.26 1.59 -2.15
N ILE A 239 25.90 0.34 -1.80
CA ILE A 239 24.78 0.04 -0.90
C ILE A 239 24.98 0.73 0.44
N GLU A 240 26.16 0.61 1.05
CA GLU A 240 26.47 1.25 2.33
C GLU A 240 26.40 2.77 2.26
N SER A 241 26.84 3.37 1.15
CA SER A 241 26.78 4.82 0.95
C SER A 241 25.34 5.36 0.79
N LEU A 242 24.40 4.49 0.44
CA LEU A 242 22.96 4.79 0.31
C LEU A 242 22.14 4.31 1.51
N ALA A 243 22.76 3.57 2.45
CA ALA A 243 22.09 3.05 3.62
C ALA A 243 21.58 4.20 4.50
N ALA A 244 20.30 4.14 4.85
CA ALA A 244 19.64 5.12 5.72
C ALA A 244 18.53 4.45 6.51
N PRO A 245 18.18 4.95 7.70
CA PRO A 245 16.98 4.50 8.40
C PRO A 245 15.74 4.68 7.54
N PHE A 246 14.85 3.67 7.56
CA PHE A 246 13.60 3.74 6.82
C PHE A 246 12.68 4.81 7.42
N ASP A 247 12.41 5.84 6.63
CA ASP A 247 11.46 6.90 6.98
C ASP A 247 10.35 6.93 5.91
N PRO A 248 9.15 6.38 6.22
CA PRO A 248 8.05 6.30 5.25
C PRO A 248 7.56 7.67 4.78
N SER A 249 7.82 8.75 5.53
CA SER A 249 7.37 10.11 5.17
C SER A 249 8.12 10.68 3.96
N LYS A 250 9.30 10.14 3.64
CA LYS A 250 10.09 10.54 2.46
C LYS A 250 9.50 10.05 1.13
N TYR A 251 8.67 8.98 1.18
CA TYR A 251 8.12 8.36 -0.03
C TYR A 251 6.70 8.84 -0.23
N ARG A 252 6.49 9.72 -1.22
CA ARG A 252 5.19 10.29 -1.57
C ARG A 252 4.69 9.70 -2.88
N ASP A 253 3.37 9.61 -3.02
CA ASP A 253 2.73 9.24 -4.27
C ASP A 253 2.66 10.47 -5.20
N GLU A 254 3.78 10.73 -5.90
CA GLU A 254 3.90 11.86 -6.82
C GLU A 254 2.90 11.77 -7.99
N TYR A 255 2.57 10.55 -8.43
CA TYR A 255 1.58 10.37 -9.47
C TYR A 255 0.21 10.89 -9.03
N ARG A 256 -0.21 10.54 -7.82
CA ARG A 256 -1.48 11.03 -7.26
C ARG A 256 -1.48 12.55 -7.14
N GLU A 257 -0.38 13.15 -6.68
CA GLU A 257 -0.25 14.61 -6.58
C GLU A 257 -0.40 15.26 -7.96
N LYS A 258 0.29 14.75 -8.98
CA LYS A 258 0.19 15.22 -10.38
C LYS A 258 -1.23 15.05 -10.96
N VAL A 259 -1.90 13.94 -10.64
CA VAL A 259 -3.30 13.72 -11.08
C VAL A 259 -4.25 14.70 -10.43
N LEU A 260 -4.09 14.99 -9.13
CA LEU A 260 -4.93 15.95 -8.41
C LEU A 260 -4.71 17.38 -8.93
N ASP A 261 -3.45 17.79 -9.16
CA ASP A 261 -3.11 19.08 -9.78
C ASP A 261 -3.75 19.20 -11.17
N LEU A 262 -3.64 18.14 -12.00
CA LEU A 262 -4.29 18.10 -13.31
C LEU A 262 -5.80 18.29 -13.22
N ILE A 263 -6.46 17.65 -12.24
CA ILE A 263 -7.90 17.78 -12.02
C ILE A 263 -8.25 19.20 -11.62
N GLU A 264 -7.49 19.80 -10.69
CA GLU A 264 -7.72 21.17 -10.21
C GLU A 264 -7.56 22.19 -11.34
N ARG A 265 -6.50 22.09 -12.14
CA ARG A 265 -6.27 22.97 -13.30
C ARG A 265 -7.35 22.81 -14.38
N LYS A 266 -7.78 21.59 -14.66
CA LYS A 266 -8.92 21.37 -15.58
C LYS A 266 -10.24 21.92 -15.03
N ALA A 267 -10.46 21.79 -13.73
CA ALA A 267 -11.65 22.38 -13.09
C ALA A 267 -11.64 23.91 -13.11
N ALA A 268 -10.45 24.53 -13.08
CA ALA A 268 -10.26 25.96 -13.26
C ALA A 268 -10.43 26.46 -14.72
N GLY A 269 -10.54 25.52 -15.69
CA GLY A 269 -10.71 25.85 -17.11
C GLY A 269 -9.43 26.07 -17.88
N GLU A 270 -8.28 25.63 -17.34
CA GLU A 270 -7.00 25.73 -18.01
C GLU A 270 -6.89 24.69 -19.13
N GLU A 271 -6.41 25.11 -20.33
CA GLU A 271 -6.02 24.17 -21.39
C GLU A 271 -4.65 23.57 -21.06
N ILE A 272 -4.59 22.26 -20.85
CA ILE A 272 -3.36 21.56 -20.47
C ILE A 272 -2.77 20.89 -21.69
N THR A 273 -1.59 21.34 -22.11
CA THR A 273 -0.77 20.66 -23.10
C THR A 273 0.07 19.60 -22.39
N VAL A 274 -0.20 18.31 -22.66
CA VAL A 274 0.58 17.21 -22.10
C VAL A 274 1.87 17.09 -22.91
N GLN A 275 3.00 17.50 -22.35
CA GLN A 275 4.31 17.14 -22.86
C GLN A 275 4.66 15.73 -22.39
N ALA A 276 4.50 14.75 -23.26
CA ALA A 276 4.95 13.39 -23.01
C ALA A 276 6.37 13.24 -23.56
N GLU A 277 7.34 13.55 -22.75
CA GLU A 277 8.73 13.17 -23.03
C GLU A 277 9.23 12.31 -21.87
N ALA A 278 9.13 10.98 -22.06
CA ALA A 278 9.79 10.04 -21.17
C ALA A 278 11.29 10.03 -21.50
N PRO A 279 12.19 10.29 -20.55
CA PRO A 279 13.62 10.14 -20.79
C PRO A 279 13.91 8.69 -21.16
N GLN A 280 14.48 8.46 -22.34
CA GLN A 280 14.92 7.14 -22.75
C GLN A 280 16.08 6.69 -21.85
N PRO A 281 16.06 5.46 -21.34
CA PRO A 281 17.16 4.92 -20.56
C PRO A 281 18.43 4.90 -21.45
N LYS A 282 19.47 5.58 -21.01
CA LYS A 282 20.79 5.50 -21.67
C LYS A 282 21.33 4.10 -21.44
N ALA A 283 21.65 3.39 -22.51
CA ALA A 283 22.36 2.11 -22.42
C ALA A 283 23.68 2.33 -21.67
N VAL A 284 23.90 1.60 -20.59
CA VAL A 284 25.17 1.64 -19.86
C VAL A 284 26.04 0.53 -20.40
N PRO A 285 27.16 0.85 -21.08
CA PRO A 285 27.94 -0.14 -21.83
C PRO A 285 28.81 -1.06 -20.96
N ASP A 286 29.07 -0.71 -19.69
CA ASP A 286 29.90 -1.50 -18.76
C ASP A 286 29.40 -1.34 -17.31
N LEU A 287 29.21 -2.48 -16.62
CA LEU A 287 28.75 -2.53 -15.24
C LEU A 287 29.72 -1.82 -14.30
N MET A 288 31.05 -2.01 -14.48
CA MET A 288 32.07 -1.38 -13.65
C MET A 288 32.05 0.14 -13.78
N ALA A 289 31.99 0.64 -15.01
CA ALA A 289 31.90 2.08 -15.27
C ALA A 289 30.62 2.70 -14.66
N ALA A 290 29.49 1.94 -14.68
CA ALA A 290 28.24 2.37 -14.06
C ALA A 290 28.34 2.45 -12.54
N LEU A 291 28.96 1.47 -11.89
CA LEU A 291 29.17 1.45 -10.45
C LEU A 291 30.10 2.59 -10.00
N GLU A 292 31.22 2.82 -10.72
CA GLU A 292 32.14 3.92 -10.45
C GLU A 292 31.47 5.30 -10.59
N ALA A 293 30.71 5.50 -11.65
CA ALA A 293 29.96 6.74 -11.88
C ALA A 293 28.90 6.99 -10.79
N SER A 294 28.17 5.93 -10.37
CA SER A 294 27.16 6.01 -9.33
C SER A 294 27.78 6.35 -7.97
N LEU A 295 28.91 5.73 -7.62
CA LEU A 295 29.64 6.01 -6.39
C LEU A 295 30.21 7.45 -6.36
N ALA A 296 30.72 7.94 -7.49
CA ALA A 296 31.18 9.32 -7.61
C ALA A 296 30.01 10.32 -7.46
N ALA A 297 28.85 10.02 -8.02
CA ALA A 297 27.65 10.88 -7.91
C ALA A 297 27.13 10.96 -6.46
N VAL A 298 27.16 9.86 -5.71
CA VAL A 298 26.76 9.83 -4.28
C VAL A 298 27.75 10.64 -3.44
N LYS A 299 29.06 10.46 -3.64
CA LYS A 299 30.11 11.23 -2.94
C LYS A 299 30.00 12.73 -3.21
N ALA A 300 29.61 13.14 -4.41
CA ALA A 300 29.43 14.54 -4.77
C ALA A 300 28.16 15.17 -4.13
N LYS A 301 27.16 14.36 -3.77
CA LYS A 301 25.92 14.82 -3.10
C LYS A 301 26.01 14.87 -1.58
N THR A 302 27.00 14.18 -0.98
CA THR A 302 27.24 14.23 0.47
C THR A 302 28.08 15.45 0.78
N PRO A 303 27.58 16.47 1.53
CA PRO A 303 28.41 17.59 1.98
C PRO A 303 29.58 17.02 2.82
N ALA A 304 30.80 17.50 2.56
CA ALA A 304 31.93 17.16 3.39
C ALA A 304 31.63 17.48 4.86
N PRO A 305 31.97 16.62 5.84
CA PRO A 305 31.86 16.96 7.24
C PRO A 305 32.66 18.24 7.44
N ALA A 306 32.05 19.27 8.04
CA ALA A 306 32.72 20.50 8.43
C ALA A 306 33.91 20.11 9.30
N ALA A 307 35.09 20.41 8.82
CA ALA A 307 36.33 20.26 9.62
C ALA A 307 36.17 21.15 10.84
N ASP A 308 36.25 20.56 12.02
CA ASP A 308 36.43 21.26 13.29
C ASP A 308 37.73 22.08 13.22
N GLU A 309 37.60 23.36 12.84
CA GLU A 309 38.57 24.39 13.15
C GLU A 309 38.29 24.91 14.57
N ASP A 310 38.71 24.17 15.57
CA ASP A 310 38.89 24.73 16.91
C ASP A 310 40.18 24.20 17.52
N ALA A 311 41.24 24.82 17.09
CA ALA A 311 42.52 24.74 17.78
C ALA A 311 43.19 26.12 17.77
N ALA A 312 43.34 26.66 18.97
CA ALA A 312 44.21 27.74 19.36
C ALA A 312 43.61 29.15 19.53
N ALA A 313 43.14 29.41 20.73
CA ALA A 313 43.42 30.69 21.39
C ALA A 313 43.26 30.54 22.91
N SER A 314 44.38 30.26 23.57
CA SER A 314 44.57 30.45 25.01
C SER A 314 44.63 31.95 25.34
N PRO A 315 43.87 32.45 26.28
CA PRO A 315 44.23 33.75 26.92
C PRO A 315 44.88 33.51 28.29
N ALA A 316 46.03 34.18 28.47
CA ALA A 316 46.82 34.26 29.66
C ALA A 316 46.10 34.87 30.89
N PRO A 317 46.61 34.67 32.14
CA PRO A 317 45.90 34.97 33.36
C PRO A 317 45.97 36.46 33.75
N ARG A 318 44.86 37.06 34.10
CA ARG A 318 44.81 38.37 34.78
C ARG A 318 44.63 38.20 36.28
N LYS A 319 45.55 38.85 36.98
CA LYS A 319 45.76 38.94 38.43
C LYS A 319 44.58 39.58 39.18
N SER A 320 44.43 39.04 40.39
CA SER A 320 43.76 39.48 41.60
C SER A 320 43.63 40.99 41.91
N SER A 321 42.52 41.39 42.44
CA SER A 321 42.34 42.25 43.62
C SER A 321 40.84 42.31 43.92
N GLY A 322 40.33 41.98 45.04
CA GLY A 322 40.51 42.45 46.38
C GLY A 322 39.13 42.53 47.03
N LYS A 323 38.95 41.78 48.11
CA LYS A 323 38.24 42.15 49.35
C LYS A 323 36.86 42.81 49.35
N LYS A 324 35.86 42.16 49.92
CA LYS A 324 35.27 42.45 51.27
C LYS A 324 34.02 41.65 51.59
N LYS A 325 34.17 40.87 52.67
CA LYS A 325 33.31 40.73 53.87
C LYS A 325 31.79 40.59 53.75
N SER A 326 31.36 39.48 54.32
CA SER A 326 30.08 39.10 54.95
C SER A 326 29.33 40.19 55.74
N PRO A 327 28.09 39.99 56.16
CA PRO A 327 27.75 38.88 57.09
C PRO A 327 26.37 38.23 56.93
N ALA A 328 26.25 37.17 57.69
CA ALA A 328 25.12 36.31 57.95
C ALA A 328 23.87 36.96 58.59
N ARG A 329 22.68 36.32 58.35
CA ARG A 329 21.59 36.21 59.34
C ARG A 329 20.68 35.04 58.90
N LYS A 330 20.78 33.97 59.62
CA LYS A 330 19.89 33.32 60.59
C LYS A 330 18.39 33.37 60.34
N ALA A 331 17.84 32.12 60.11
CA ALA A 331 16.75 31.45 60.86
C ALA A 331 15.30 32.02 60.79
N LYS A 332 14.29 31.23 60.50
CA LYS A 332 13.48 30.35 61.36
C LYS A 332 12.23 29.95 60.57
N ALA A 333 12.05 28.68 60.40
CA ALA A 333 10.99 27.83 60.97
C ALA A 333 9.57 28.46 61.00
N ALA A 334 8.69 27.84 60.25
CA ALA A 334 7.43 27.24 60.67
C ALA A 334 6.96 26.33 59.52
#